data_d664fca35ed8cbc123d1c75a37e717f2
#
_entry.id   d664fca35ed8cbc123d1c75a37e717f2
#
_cell.length_a   1.000
_cell.length_b   1.000
_cell.length_c   1.000
_cell.angle_alpha   90.00
_cell.angle_beta   90.00
_cell.angle_gamma   90.00
#
_symmetry.space_group_name_H-M   'P 1'
#
loop_
_entity.id
_entity.type
_entity.pdbx_description
1 polymer ?
#
loop_
_entity_poly.entity_id
_entity_poly.type
_entity_poly.pdbx_seq_one_letter_code
_entity_poly.pdbx_strand_id
1 'polypeptide(L)'
;MTGAENRQITEWWKIFVDGSATSQGSGAGVIIETPQGDRLQYAIKFNFAASNNEAEYEALIAGGKLALAAGAKHLKAYSDSQLVVNQIKGDYEAKGSKMTKNIPKWRNIKEEVLTGDALPSWKDGIEAYLKTGTLPQDPKEARAIRVRAGKFTLIGGELYKRGFSQPYLKCINQDKVEYVLREIHEGSCGNHSGGRALSSKALRQGYFWPTMRKDAMDLVRKCQKCQVHANITHLPATPLQPIQSPCPFDQWGMDIVGKLPRAPGQREYLIVAVDYFSKWVEAEALSKITEKEVMKFAWKNIVCRFGIPRAFVMDNGTQFQGAKLRQWCEELKIKQYYTSVATPQSNGQTEVTNRIILQSLKTRLEEAKGNWVDELPGVLWAYRTTPRRSTRESPFSLVYGTEAVVPVEIGEETLRVQQYEPASNNSERRADLDLIQELRHSANARTTAYKAMMAKAYNSKVRHRGFQVGDLVLRRADATKNLGKLDAKWEGPYQVTEVIGSGTYKLHKMDGKEIPRTWNIANLKKYFA
;
A
#
# COMPACT_ATOMS: atom_id res chain seq x y z
N MET A 1 -64.41 -34.06 36.05
CA MET A 1 -63.79 -34.71 34.83
C MET A 1 -63.26 -33.64 33.96
N THR A 2 -61.98 -33.42 34.09
CA THR A 2 -61.19 -32.34 33.40
C THR A 2 -60.52 -32.94 32.18
N GLY A 3 -60.94 -32.49 30.99
CA GLY A 3 -60.32 -32.86 29.75
C GLY A 3 -58.93 -32.15 29.60
N ALA A 4 -57.90 -32.95 29.65
CA ALA A 4 -56.55 -32.46 29.31
C ALA A 4 -56.44 -32.40 27.79
N GLU A 5 -56.42 -31.18 27.24
CA GLU A 5 -55.99 -30.93 25.85
C GLU A 5 -54.49 -31.21 25.73
N ASN A 6 -54.17 -32.28 25.06
CA ASN A 6 -52.81 -32.69 24.71
C ASN A 6 -52.28 -31.78 23.57
N ARG A 7 -51.70 -30.59 23.90
CA ARG A 7 -50.97 -29.79 22.95
C ARG A 7 -49.67 -30.51 22.62
N GLN A 8 -49.62 -31.20 21.48
CA GLN A 8 -48.37 -31.65 20.88
C GLN A 8 -47.49 -30.41 20.59
N ILE A 9 -46.50 -30.16 21.46
CA ILE A 9 -45.44 -29.17 21.21
C ILE A 9 -44.59 -29.77 20.10
N THR A 10 -44.79 -29.30 18.86
CA THR A 10 -43.92 -29.63 17.72
C THR A 10 -42.58 -29.00 17.96
N GLU A 11 -41.57 -29.79 18.29
CA GLU A 11 -40.20 -29.37 18.55
C GLU A 11 -39.51 -29.10 17.21
N TRP A 12 -39.38 -27.82 16.83
CA TRP A 12 -38.74 -27.38 15.58
C TRP A 12 -37.25 -27.12 15.77
N TRP A 13 -36.44 -27.76 14.93
CA TRP A 13 -35.04 -27.44 14.75
C TRP A 13 -34.88 -26.30 13.77
N LYS A 14 -33.86 -25.44 13.94
CA LYS A 14 -33.54 -24.34 13.00
C LYS A 14 -32.18 -24.57 12.40
N ILE A 15 -32.06 -24.41 11.08
CA ILE A 15 -30.78 -24.38 10.40
C ILE A 15 -30.58 -23.03 9.72
N PHE A 16 -29.37 -22.49 9.87
CA PHE A 16 -28.92 -21.28 9.19
C PHE A 16 -27.79 -21.71 8.28
N VAL A 17 -27.86 -21.37 7.01
CA VAL A 17 -26.91 -21.80 6.00
C VAL A 17 -26.46 -20.60 5.18
N ASP A 18 -25.16 -20.59 4.86
CA ASP A 18 -24.49 -19.59 4.04
C ASP A 18 -23.48 -20.32 3.16
N GLY A 19 -23.63 -20.22 1.84
CA GLY A 19 -22.77 -20.82 0.84
C GLY A 19 -21.88 -19.77 0.17
N SER A 20 -20.62 -20.06 0.00
CA SER A 20 -19.71 -19.17 -0.71
C SER A 20 -18.86 -19.90 -1.74
N ALA A 21 -18.58 -19.25 -2.87
CA ALA A 21 -17.68 -19.74 -3.90
C ALA A 21 -16.69 -18.66 -4.31
N THR A 22 -15.40 -19.02 -4.33
CA THR A 22 -14.31 -18.18 -4.78
C THR A 22 -13.49 -18.88 -5.85
N SER A 23 -12.56 -18.18 -6.49
CA SER A 23 -11.61 -18.79 -7.43
C SER A 23 -10.67 -19.82 -6.78
N GLN A 24 -10.59 -19.87 -5.45
CA GLN A 24 -9.74 -20.79 -4.70
C GLN A 24 -10.50 -21.98 -4.10
N GLY A 25 -11.82 -22.00 -4.19
CA GLY A 25 -12.65 -23.08 -3.69
C GLY A 25 -14.05 -22.63 -3.30
N SER A 26 -14.91 -23.59 -3.01
CA SER A 26 -16.28 -23.37 -2.58
C SER A 26 -16.53 -24.08 -1.24
N GLY A 27 -17.46 -23.55 -0.43
CA GLY A 27 -17.78 -24.10 0.87
C GLY A 27 -19.07 -23.55 1.44
N ALA A 28 -19.45 -24.03 2.63
CA ALA A 28 -20.63 -23.59 3.35
C ALA A 28 -20.39 -23.50 4.85
N GLY A 29 -21.01 -22.50 5.48
CA GLY A 29 -21.24 -22.42 6.90
C GLY A 29 -22.64 -22.93 7.24
N VAL A 30 -22.78 -23.78 8.24
CA VAL A 30 -24.05 -24.31 8.70
C VAL A 30 -24.12 -24.16 10.21
N ILE A 31 -25.18 -23.56 10.71
CA ILE A 31 -25.52 -23.52 12.17
C ILE A 31 -26.83 -24.25 12.35
N ILE A 32 -26.85 -25.20 13.25
CA ILE A 32 -28.04 -25.97 13.64
C ILE A 32 -28.39 -25.58 15.08
N GLU A 33 -29.62 -25.12 15.31
CA GLU A 33 -30.14 -24.80 16.63
C GLU A 33 -31.21 -25.82 17.00
N THR A 34 -30.99 -26.52 18.11
CA THR A 34 -31.94 -27.51 18.63
C THR A 34 -33.15 -26.83 19.26
N PRO A 35 -34.29 -27.53 19.49
CA PRO A 35 -35.44 -26.97 20.21
C PRO A 35 -35.12 -26.51 21.63
N GLN A 36 -34.05 -27.07 22.22
CA GLN A 36 -33.54 -26.74 23.56
C GLN A 36 -32.64 -25.50 23.58
N GLY A 37 -32.26 -24.98 22.37
CA GLY A 37 -31.43 -23.79 22.24
C GLY A 37 -29.93 -24.07 22.07
N ASP A 38 -29.51 -25.34 22.00
CA ASP A 38 -28.11 -25.70 21.72
C ASP A 38 -27.75 -25.37 20.27
N ARG A 39 -26.53 -24.88 20.05
CA ARG A 39 -26.03 -24.51 18.72
C ARG A 39 -24.86 -25.36 18.29
N LEU A 40 -25.02 -26.06 17.18
CA LEU A 40 -23.98 -26.82 16.50
C LEU A 40 -23.53 -26.05 15.27
N GLN A 41 -22.19 -25.85 15.11
CA GLN A 41 -21.61 -25.10 13.99
C GLN A 41 -20.73 -26.01 13.16
N TYR A 42 -20.91 -25.95 11.82
CA TYR A 42 -20.14 -26.72 10.86
C TYR A 42 -19.61 -25.81 9.77
N ALA A 43 -18.34 -26.03 9.37
CA ALA A 43 -17.73 -25.47 8.17
C ALA A 43 -17.49 -26.60 7.19
N ILE A 44 -18.08 -26.52 6.02
CA ILE A 44 -18.05 -27.57 4.98
C ILE A 44 -17.25 -27.03 3.80
N LYS A 45 -16.22 -27.76 3.37
CA LYS A 45 -15.48 -27.49 2.15
C LYS A 45 -16.02 -28.38 1.04
N PHE A 46 -16.37 -27.80 -0.10
CA PHE A 46 -16.79 -28.57 -1.26
C PHE A 46 -15.56 -28.98 -2.12
N ASN A 47 -15.54 -30.23 -2.54
CA ASN A 47 -14.44 -30.77 -3.37
C ASN A 47 -14.71 -30.58 -4.89
N PHE A 48 -15.53 -29.61 -5.25
CA PHE A 48 -15.87 -29.29 -6.63
C PHE A 48 -16.01 -27.78 -6.82
N ALA A 49 -15.79 -27.32 -8.03
CA ALA A 49 -16.02 -25.93 -8.38
C ALA A 49 -17.53 -25.65 -8.48
N ALA A 50 -18.00 -24.66 -7.74
CA ALA A 50 -19.37 -24.21 -7.73
C ALA A 50 -19.45 -22.71 -7.99
N SER A 51 -20.53 -22.25 -8.63
CA SER A 51 -20.93 -20.84 -8.58
C SER A 51 -21.48 -20.51 -7.18
N ASN A 52 -21.59 -19.22 -6.84
CA ASN A 52 -22.11 -18.83 -5.53
C ASN A 52 -23.51 -19.39 -5.27
N ASN A 53 -24.39 -19.33 -6.27
CA ASN A 53 -25.73 -19.90 -6.17
C ASN A 53 -25.72 -21.43 -6.00
N GLU A 54 -24.82 -22.15 -6.68
CA GLU A 54 -24.67 -23.61 -6.47
C GLU A 54 -24.14 -23.91 -5.06
N ALA A 55 -23.22 -23.10 -4.53
CA ALA A 55 -22.72 -23.25 -3.17
C ALA A 55 -23.83 -23.05 -2.12
N GLU A 56 -24.71 -22.08 -2.33
CA GLU A 56 -25.88 -21.84 -1.47
C GLU A 56 -26.86 -23.04 -1.46
N TYR A 57 -27.14 -23.64 -2.63
CA TYR A 57 -27.95 -24.85 -2.72
C TYR A 57 -27.33 -26.05 -2.00
N GLU A 58 -26.05 -26.26 -2.20
CA GLU A 58 -25.31 -27.35 -1.55
C GLU A 58 -25.20 -27.13 -0.03
N ALA A 59 -25.07 -25.86 0.41
CA ALA A 59 -25.11 -25.49 1.81
C ALA A 59 -26.42 -25.90 2.48
N LEU A 60 -27.53 -25.60 1.81
CA LEU A 60 -28.87 -25.94 2.32
C LEU A 60 -29.08 -27.46 2.38
N ILE A 61 -28.68 -28.21 1.35
CA ILE A 61 -28.75 -29.67 1.31
C ILE A 61 -27.90 -30.30 2.42
N ALA A 62 -26.67 -29.80 2.60
CA ALA A 62 -25.74 -30.27 3.61
C ALA A 62 -26.27 -29.99 5.02
N GLY A 63 -26.79 -28.77 5.28
CA GLY A 63 -27.40 -28.38 6.53
C GLY A 63 -28.61 -29.25 6.90
N GLY A 64 -29.50 -29.50 5.93
CA GLY A 64 -30.66 -30.39 6.13
C GLY A 64 -30.25 -31.83 6.46
N LYS A 65 -29.27 -32.39 5.76
CA LYS A 65 -28.73 -33.74 6.03
C LYS A 65 -28.10 -33.82 7.43
N LEU A 66 -27.35 -32.83 7.84
CA LEU A 66 -26.71 -32.77 9.15
C LEU A 66 -27.76 -32.69 10.26
N ALA A 67 -28.81 -31.87 10.09
CA ALA A 67 -29.89 -31.76 11.07
C ALA A 67 -30.67 -33.07 11.20
N LEU A 68 -30.97 -33.76 10.06
CA LEU A 68 -31.60 -35.08 10.08
C LEU A 68 -30.75 -36.14 10.78
N ALA A 69 -29.45 -36.14 10.50
CA ALA A 69 -28.50 -37.05 11.16
C ALA A 69 -28.39 -36.79 12.67
N ALA A 70 -28.60 -35.52 13.08
CA ALA A 70 -28.67 -35.13 14.49
C ALA A 70 -30.02 -35.45 15.17
N GLY A 71 -30.99 -36.00 14.43
CA GLY A 71 -32.30 -36.44 14.99
C GLY A 71 -33.46 -35.46 14.81
N ALA A 72 -33.31 -34.42 13.99
CA ALA A 72 -34.38 -33.46 13.70
C ALA A 72 -35.54 -34.13 12.98
N LYS A 73 -36.78 -34.02 13.55
CA LYS A 73 -38.01 -34.49 12.92
C LYS A 73 -38.75 -33.38 12.18
N HIS A 74 -38.64 -32.15 12.68
CA HIS A 74 -39.20 -30.94 12.08
C HIS A 74 -38.11 -29.90 11.94
N LEU A 75 -37.96 -29.30 10.72
CA LEU A 75 -36.85 -28.46 10.39
C LEU A 75 -37.31 -27.12 9.77
N LYS A 76 -36.81 -26.01 10.29
CA LYS A 76 -36.93 -24.69 9.69
C LYS A 76 -35.58 -24.27 9.13
N ALA A 77 -35.50 -24.00 7.83
CA ALA A 77 -34.27 -23.57 7.18
C ALA A 77 -34.30 -22.06 6.89
N TYR A 78 -33.17 -21.41 7.22
CA TYR A 78 -32.93 -20.01 6.97
C TYR A 78 -31.70 -19.86 6.06
N SER A 79 -31.87 -19.18 4.93
CA SER A 79 -30.81 -18.82 3.99
C SER A 79 -30.97 -17.35 3.61
N ASP A 80 -29.88 -16.63 3.44
CA ASP A 80 -29.85 -15.25 2.97
C ASP A 80 -30.02 -15.15 1.44
N SER A 81 -29.86 -16.28 0.73
CA SER A 81 -30.08 -16.37 -0.73
C SER A 81 -31.55 -16.41 -1.09
N GLN A 82 -32.15 -15.25 -1.35
CA GLN A 82 -33.55 -15.15 -1.82
C GLN A 82 -33.81 -15.94 -3.10
N LEU A 83 -32.82 -16.07 -3.98
CA LEU A 83 -32.93 -16.84 -5.20
C LEU A 83 -33.18 -18.31 -4.89
N VAL A 84 -32.40 -18.89 -3.98
CA VAL A 84 -32.54 -20.28 -3.55
C VAL A 84 -33.90 -20.50 -2.86
N VAL A 85 -34.27 -19.60 -1.96
CA VAL A 85 -35.54 -19.67 -1.22
C VAL A 85 -36.75 -19.61 -2.16
N ASN A 86 -36.78 -18.64 -3.11
CA ASN A 86 -37.89 -18.46 -4.04
C ASN A 86 -37.98 -19.61 -5.05
N GLN A 87 -36.84 -20.17 -5.47
CA GLN A 87 -36.85 -21.35 -6.35
C GLN A 87 -37.35 -22.63 -5.62
N ILE A 88 -37.03 -22.79 -4.33
CA ILE A 88 -37.54 -23.91 -3.54
C ILE A 88 -39.04 -23.78 -3.30
N LYS A 89 -39.53 -22.56 -3.07
CA LYS A 89 -40.99 -22.28 -2.95
C LYS A 89 -41.74 -22.46 -4.27
N GLY A 90 -41.04 -22.38 -5.40
CA GLY A 90 -41.65 -22.49 -6.72
C GLY A 90 -42.01 -21.13 -7.35
N ASP A 91 -41.65 -20.02 -6.71
CA ASP A 91 -41.91 -18.66 -7.21
C ASP A 91 -41.01 -18.28 -8.39
N TYR A 92 -39.87 -18.97 -8.54
CA TYR A 92 -38.90 -18.76 -9.63
C TYR A 92 -38.49 -20.06 -10.30
N GLU A 93 -38.32 -20.04 -11.63
CA GLU A 93 -37.77 -21.16 -12.37
C GLU A 93 -36.24 -21.29 -12.20
N ALA A 94 -35.77 -22.50 -11.95
CA ALA A 94 -34.34 -22.79 -11.85
C ALA A 94 -33.75 -22.95 -13.26
N LYS A 95 -32.93 -21.99 -13.68
CA LYS A 95 -32.18 -22.04 -14.95
C LYS A 95 -30.76 -22.57 -14.68
N GLY A 96 -30.58 -23.88 -14.88
CA GLY A 96 -29.26 -24.52 -14.72
C GLY A 96 -29.38 -26.01 -14.42
N SER A 97 -28.62 -26.86 -15.13
CA SER A 97 -28.72 -28.32 -15.02
C SER A 97 -28.42 -28.88 -13.61
N LYS A 98 -27.59 -28.24 -12.84
CA LYS A 98 -27.26 -28.62 -11.44
C LYS A 98 -28.32 -28.14 -10.47
N MET A 99 -28.84 -26.91 -10.62
CA MET A 99 -29.89 -26.35 -9.78
C MET A 99 -31.19 -27.15 -9.91
N THR A 100 -31.58 -27.48 -11.14
CA THR A 100 -32.76 -28.31 -11.42
C THR A 100 -32.68 -29.71 -10.79
N LYS A 101 -31.46 -30.26 -10.64
CA LYS A 101 -31.23 -31.56 -9.95
C LYS A 101 -31.23 -31.44 -8.43
N ASN A 102 -30.98 -30.26 -7.85
CA ASN A 102 -30.89 -30.07 -6.41
C ASN A 102 -32.24 -29.76 -5.74
N ILE A 103 -33.18 -29.14 -6.44
CA ILE A 103 -34.53 -28.88 -5.94
C ILE A 103 -35.26 -30.18 -5.52
N PRO A 104 -35.30 -31.29 -6.31
CA PRO A 104 -35.89 -32.54 -5.86
C PRO A 104 -35.21 -33.16 -4.65
N LYS A 105 -33.90 -33.00 -4.51
CA LYS A 105 -33.15 -33.52 -3.36
C LYS A 105 -33.60 -32.84 -2.06
N TRP A 106 -33.86 -31.53 -2.10
CA TRP A 106 -34.38 -30.80 -0.95
C TRP A 106 -35.84 -31.15 -0.66
N ARG A 107 -36.71 -31.26 -1.67
CA ARG A 107 -38.13 -31.60 -1.52
C ARG A 107 -38.36 -32.98 -0.90
N ASN A 108 -37.41 -33.89 -0.99
CA ASN A 108 -37.45 -35.21 -0.34
C ASN A 108 -37.13 -35.13 1.15
N ILE A 109 -36.59 -34.01 1.65
CA ILE A 109 -36.47 -33.70 3.07
C ILE A 109 -37.74 -32.94 3.42
N LYS A 110 -38.87 -33.68 3.75
CA LYS A 110 -40.21 -33.09 4.05
C LYS A 110 -40.09 -31.90 4.97
N GLU A 111 -40.53 -30.67 4.47
CA GLU A 111 -40.92 -29.56 5.31
C GLU A 111 -41.32 -28.24 4.81
N GLU A 112 -41.78 -27.31 5.71
CA GLU A 112 -42.00 -25.90 5.51
C GLU A 112 -40.68 -25.11 5.51
N VAL A 113 -40.28 -24.60 4.36
CA VAL A 113 -39.30 -23.50 4.30
C VAL A 113 -40.07 -22.23 4.66
N LEU A 114 -40.03 -21.84 5.92
CA LEU A 114 -40.43 -20.50 6.32
C LEU A 114 -39.25 -19.57 6.03
N THR A 115 -39.45 -18.54 5.22
CA THR A 115 -38.60 -17.36 5.26
C THR A 115 -38.64 -16.87 6.70
N GLY A 116 -37.46 -16.80 7.36
CA GLY A 116 -37.38 -16.08 8.63
C GLY A 116 -38.00 -14.71 8.41
N ASP A 117 -38.73 -14.21 9.42
CA ASP A 117 -39.24 -12.85 9.41
C ASP A 117 -38.09 -11.96 8.96
N ALA A 118 -38.27 -11.28 7.83
CA ALA A 118 -37.25 -10.41 7.27
C ALA A 118 -36.81 -9.47 8.39
N LEU A 119 -35.51 -9.40 8.65
CA LEU A 119 -34.99 -8.43 9.61
C LEU A 119 -35.69 -7.10 9.37
N PRO A 120 -36.21 -6.41 10.41
CA PRO A 120 -37.04 -5.24 10.24
C PRO A 120 -36.36 -4.28 9.27
N SER A 121 -37.01 -4.08 8.14
CA SER A 121 -36.48 -3.26 7.06
C SER A 121 -36.73 -1.79 7.39
N TRP A 122 -35.80 -0.95 6.97
CA TRP A 122 -35.97 0.51 7.08
C TRP A 122 -37.27 1.03 6.42
N LYS A 123 -37.89 0.23 5.53
CA LYS A 123 -39.15 0.55 4.82
C LYS A 123 -40.39 0.23 5.64
N ASP A 124 -40.36 -0.80 6.49
CA ASP A 124 -41.55 -1.42 7.07
C ASP A 124 -42.46 -0.42 7.81
N GLY A 125 -41.84 0.44 8.64
CA GLY A 125 -42.60 1.48 9.32
C GLY A 125 -43.23 2.51 8.40
N ILE A 126 -42.57 2.84 7.29
CA ILE A 126 -43.07 3.77 6.29
C ILE A 126 -44.18 3.13 5.45
N GLU A 127 -43.99 1.86 5.06
CA GLU A 127 -45.00 1.11 4.31
C GLU A 127 -46.25 0.85 5.13
N ALA A 128 -46.10 0.46 6.41
CA ALA A 128 -47.23 0.28 7.32
C ALA A 128 -48.05 1.57 7.48
N TYR A 129 -47.37 2.69 7.69
CA TYR A 129 -48.03 3.98 7.79
C TYR A 129 -48.75 4.39 6.50
N LEU A 130 -48.12 4.19 5.32
CA LEU A 130 -48.72 4.54 4.03
C LEU A 130 -49.86 3.59 3.61
N LYS A 131 -49.86 2.31 4.07
CA LYS A 131 -50.89 1.31 3.78
C LYS A 131 -52.10 1.40 4.72
N THR A 132 -51.83 1.48 6.00
CA THR A 132 -52.84 1.31 7.05
C THR A 132 -52.92 2.44 8.08
N GLY A 133 -52.05 3.44 7.98
CA GLY A 133 -51.93 4.51 8.98
C GLY A 133 -51.30 4.09 10.31
N THR A 134 -50.81 2.84 10.40
CA THR A 134 -50.25 2.27 11.63
C THR A 134 -48.92 2.94 11.97
N LEU A 135 -48.77 3.37 13.23
CA LEU A 135 -47.57 4.00 13.77
C LEU A 135 -47.05 3.23 14.99
N PRO A 136 -45.73 3.28 15.25
CA PRO A 136 -45.15 2.74 16.51
C PRO A 136 -45.72 3.44 17.74
N GLN A 137 -45.67 2.76 18.89
CA GLN A 137 -46.12 3.31 20.16
C GLN A 137 -45.25 4.44 20.70
N ASP A 138 -43.95 4.45 20.32
CA ASP A 138 -43.05 5.54 20.70
C ASP A 138 -43.37 6.85 19.93
N PRO A 139 -43.73 7.95 20.64
CA PRO A 139 -44.08 9.22 20.02
C PRO A 139 -42.97 9.82 19.14
N LYS A 140 -41.69 9.57 19.49
CA LYS A 140 -40.55 10.06 18.73
C LYS A 140 -40.40 9.35 17.38
N GLU A 141 -40.53 8.02 17.40
CA GLU A 141 -40.51 7.20 16.18
C GLU A 141 -41.71 7.49 15.30
N ALA A 142 -42.91 7.57 15.88
CA ALA A 142 -44.12 7.91 15.16
C ALA A 142 -44.02 9.26 14.43
N ARG A 143 -43.47 10.29 15.09
CA ARG A 143 -43.24 11.59 14.48
C ARG A 143 -42.20 11.49 13.35
N ALA A 144 -41.12 10.75 13.55
CA ALA A 144 -40.07 10.56 12.53
C ALA A 144 -40.61 9.86 11.27
N ILE A 145 -41.47 8.85 11.43
CA ILE A 145 -42.11 8.13 10.31
C ILE A 145 -43.07 9.04 9.57
N ARG A 146 -43.93 9.82 10.24
CA ARG A 146 -44.83 10.79 9.58
C ARG A 146 -44.06 11.79 8.70
N VAL A 147 -43.00 12.39 9.24
CA VAL A 147 -42.18 13.37 8.50
C VAL A 147 -41.48 12.72 7.30
N ARG A 148 -40.99 11.49 7.46
CA ARG A 148 -40.32 10.76 6.37
C ARG A 148 -41.31 10.31 5.30
N ALA A 149 -42.46 9.79 5.68
CA ALA A 149 -43.47 9.25 4.78
C ALA A 149 -43.91 10.24 3.69
N GLY A 150 -43.92 11.55 3.98
CA GLY A 150 -44.24 12.59 2.98
C GLY A 150 -43.32 12.62 1.76
N LYS A 151 -42.12 12.00 1.85
CA LYS A 151 -41.16 11.89 0.74
C LYS A 151 -41.30 10.59 -0.06
N PHE A 152 -42.22 9.71 0.32
CA PHE A 152 -42.42 8.40 -0.28
C PHE A 152 -43.86 8.22 -0.78
N THR A 153 -44.05 7.25 -1.65
CA THR A 153 -45.37 6.84 -2.16
C THR A 153 -45.36 5.36 -2.47
N LEU A 154 -46.53 4.73 -2.44
CA LEU A 154 -46.71 3.34 -2.85
C LEU A 154 -47.24 3.31 -4.29
N ILE A 155 -46.60 2.52 -5.15
CA ILE A 155 -47.01 2.27 -6.52
C ILE A 155 -47.00 0.75 -6.73
N GLY A 156 -48.15 0.16 -7.04
CA GLY A 156 -48.26 -1.31 -7.19
C GLY A 156 -47.84 -2.11 -5.94
N GLY A 157 -48.01 -1.55 -4.74
CA GLY A 157 -47.62 -2.20 -3.48
C GLY A 157 -46.13 -2.03 -3.09
N GLU A 158 -45.31 -1.49 -3.96
CA GLU A 158 -43.88 -1.22 -3.74
C GLU A 158 -43.64 0.23 -3.31
N LEU A 159 -42.67 0.44 -2.42
CA LEU A 159 -42.32 1.77 -1.93
C LEU A 159 -41.39 2.49 -2.91
N TYR A 160 -41.76 3.71 -3.26
CA TYR A 160 -40.96 4.62 -4.07
C TYR A 160 -40.69 5.93 -3.34
N LYS A 161 -39.48 6.47 -3.52
CA LYS A 161 -39.13 7.80 -3.06
C LYS A 161 -39.44 8.83 -4.15
N ARG A 162 -40.10 9.93 -3.78
CA ARG A 162 -40.33 11.07 -4.67
C ARG A 162 -39.04 11.84 -4.89
N GLY A 163 -38.60 11.98 -6.15
CA GLY A 163 -37.47 12.82 -6.55
C GLY A 163 -37.94 14.23 -6.90
N PHE A 164 -37.09 15.25 -6.72
CA PHE A 164 -37.44 16.64 -7.03
C PHE A 164 -37.47 16.92 -8.55
N SER A 165 -36.67 16.20 -9.32
CA SER A 165 -36.54 16.36 -10.78
C SER A 165 -36.33 15.03 -11.53
N GLN A 166 -36.54 13.90 -10.88
CA GLN A 166 -36.31 12.57 -11.44
C GLN A 166 -37.55 11.70 -11.25
N PRO A 167 -37.68 10.60 -12.06
CA PRO A 167 -38.73 9.61 -11.86
C PRO A 167 -38.66 9.04 -10.44
N TYR A 168 -39.76 8.43 -10.01
CA TYR A 168 -39.84 7.76 -8.72
C TYR A 168 -38.71 6.74 -8.55
N LEU A 169 -38.02 6.79 -7.39
CA LEU A 169 -36.91 5.89 -7.09
C LEU A 169 -37.42 4.66 -6.34
N LYS A 170 -37.23 3.49 -6.90
CA LYS A 170 -37.60 2.22 -6.24
C LYS A 170 -36.80 2.02 -4.97
N CYS A 171 -37.49 1.89 -3.85
CA CYS A 171 -36.88 1.62 -2.55
C CYS A 171 -36.58 0.14 -2.40
N ILE A 172 -35.30 -0.19 -2.20
CA ILE A 172 -34.86 -1.58 -2.06
C ILE A 172 -34.45 -1.90 -0.61
N ASN A 173 -34.62 -3.16 -0.23
CA ASN A 173 -34.15 -3.69 1.05
C ASN A 173 -32.66 -3.98 1.03
N GLN A 174 -32.07 -4.15 2.23
CA GLN A 174 -30.64 -4.39 2.40
C GLN A 174 -30.16 -5.66 1.68
N ASP A 175 -30.98 -6.69 1.61
CA ASP A 175 -30.73 -7.95 0.88
C ASP A 175 -30.48 -7.76 -0.62
N LYS A 176 -31.09 -6.75 -1.25
CA LYS A 176 -30.92 -6.44 -2.68
C LYS A 176 -29.83 -5.41 -2.97
N VAL A 177 -29.33 -4.71 -1.94
CA VAL A 177 -28.36 -3.62 -2.08
C VAL A 177 -27.06 -4.12 -2.70
N GLU A 178 -26.53 -5.21 -2.18
CA GLU A 178 -25.25 -5.75 -2.65
C GLU A 178 -25.35 -6.20 -4.12
N TYR A 179 -26.43 -6.90 -4.50
CA TYR A 179 -26.68 -7.31 -5.86
C TYR A 179 -26.72 -6.11 -6.82
N VAL A 180 -27.50 -5.08 -6.49
CA VAL A 180 -27.65 -3.88 -7.33
C VAL A 180 -26.31 -3.16 -7.48
N LEU A 181 -25.58 -3.00 -6.39
CA LEU A 181 -24.27 -2.34 -6.43
C LEU A 181 -23.22 -3.13 -7.21
N ARG A 182 -23.19 -4.46 -7.03
CA ARG A 182 -22.26 -5.33 -7.78
C ARG A 182 -22.56 -5.29 -9.27
N GLU A 183 -23.82 -5.42 -9.67
CA GLU A 183 -24.21 -5.38 -11.07
C GLU A 183 -23.82 -4.05 -11.74
N ILE A 184 -24.02 -2.92 -11.07
CA ILE A 184 -23.63 -1.61 -11.56
C ILE A 184 -22.11 -1.41 -11.57
N HIS A 185 -21.38 -2.04 -10.65
CA HIS A 185 -19.93 -1.85 -10.46
C HIS A 185 -19.10 -2.75 -11.38
N GLU A 186 -19.43 -4.02 -11.45
CA GLU A 186 -18.64 -5.07 -12.14
C GLU A 186 -19.42 -5.91 -13.15
N GLY A 187 -20.75 -5.71 -13.26
CA GLY A 187 -21.57 -6.36 -14.28
C GLY A 187 -21.21 -5.94 -15.70
N SER A 188 -21.97 -6.38 -16.70
CA SER A 188 -21.68 -6.18 -18.13
C SER A 188 -21.48 -4.71 -18.54
N CYS A 189 -22.16 -3.78 -17.88
CA CYS A 189 -22.01 -2.32 -18.04
C CYS A 189 -21.17 -1.68 -16.92
N GLY A 190 -20.52 -2.48 -16.09
CA GLY A 190 -19.68 -2.04 -14.98
C GLY A 190 -18.34 -1.51 -15.46
N ASN A 191 -17.88 -0.42 -14.88
CA ASN A 191 -16.59 0.19 -15.18
C ASN A 191 -15.73 0.40 -13.91
N HIS A 192 -16.02 -0.32 -12.85
CA HIS A 192 -15.32 -0.21 -11.56
C HIS A 192 -15.18 1.24 -11.04
N SER A 193 -16.24 2.03 -11.21
CA SER A 193 -16.26 3.44 -10.80
C SER A 193 -16.14 3.58 -9.27
N GLY A 194 -15.60 4.72 -8.81
CA GLY A 194 -15.46 5.00 -7.38
C GLY A 194 -16.80 5.09 -6.64
N GLY A 195 -16.82 4.87 -5.33
CA GLY A 195 -18.06 4.72 -4.55
C GLY A 195 -19.05 5.89 -4.66
N ARG A 196 -18.58 7.14 -4.81
CA ARG A 196 -19.47 8.29 -5.05
C ARG A 196 -20.16 8.22 -6.43
N ALA A 197 -19.41 7.86 -7.45
CA ALA A 197 -19.96 7.71 -8.80
C ALA A 197 -20.90 6.50 -8.88
N LEU A 198 -20.55 5.40 -8.20
CA LEU A 198 -21.37 4.20 -8.11
C LEU A 198 -22.73 4.51 -7.47
N SER A 199 -22.76 5.16 -6.30
CA SER A 199 -24.01 5.55 -5.64
C SER A 199 -24.85 6.51 -6.48
N SER A 200 -24.21 7.46 -7.18
CA SER A 200 -24.91 8.36 -8.11
C SER A 200 -25.48 7.62 -9.34
N LYS A 201 -24.75 6.60 -9.84
CA LYS A 201 -25.23 5.77 -10.96
C LYS A 201 -26.43 4.93 -10.54
N ALA A 202 -26.40 4.32 -9.35
CA ALA A 202 -27.53 3.59 -8.78
C ALA A 202 -28.78 4.47 -8.62
N LEU A 203 -28.58 5.70 -8.12
CA LEU A 203 -29.67 6.67 -8.00
C LEU A 203 -30.28 7.04 -9.36
N ARG A 204 -29.44 7.31 -10.38
CA ARG A 204 -29.91 7.62 -11.75
C ARG A 204 -30.60 6.45 -12.44
N GLN A 205 -30.27 5.22 -12.06
CA GLN A 205 -30.96 4.01 -12.53
C GLN A 205 -32.29 3.75 -11.81
N GLY A 206 -32.69 4.64 -10.89
CA GLY A 206 -33.98 4.59 -10.24
C GLY A 206 -34.04 3.83 -8.92
N TYR A 207 -32.91 3.55 -8.28
CA TYR A 207 -32.87 2.86 -6.98
C TYR A 207 -32.60 3.82 -5.82
N PHE A 208 -33.15 3.51 -4.66
CA PHE A 208 -32.93 4.26 -3.42
C PHE A 208 -32.91 3.38 -2.19
N TRP A 209 -31.98 3.64 -1.28
CA TRP A 209 -31.95 3.21 0.12
C TRP A 209 -31.13 4.21 0.94
N PRO A 210 -31.33 4.32 2.27
CA PRO A 210 -30.73 5.38 3.09
C PRO A 210 -29.21 5.38 3.12
N THR A 211 -28.57 4.20 3.10
CA THR A 211 -27.13 3.99 3.27
C THR A 211 -26.35 3.92 1.96
N MET A 212 -26.96 4.26 0.80
CA MET A 212 -26.39 4.12 -0.55
C MET A 212 -24.91 4.53 -0.68
N ARG A 213 -24.57 5.70 -0.13
CA ARG A 213 -23.18 6.21 -0.26
C ARG A 213 -22.20 5.38 0.54
N LYS A 214 -22.56 4.97 1.75
CA LYS A 214 -21.74 4.13 2.61
C LYS A 214 -21.53 2.77 1.97
N ASP A 215 -22.60 2.10 1.58
CA ASP A 215 -22.56 0.74 1.02
C ASP A 215 -21.78 0.72 -0.31
N ALA A 216 -21.97 1.73 -1.19
CA ALA A 216 -21.19 1.86 -2.41
C ALA A 216 -19.70 2.12 -2.13
N MET A 217 -19.36 2.88 -1.10
CA MET A 217 -17.96 3.10 -0.71
C MET A 217 -17.33 1.84 -0.15
N ASP A 218 -18.06 1.10 0.68
CA ASP A 218 -17.59 -0.14 1.30
C ASP A 218 -17.38 -1.24 0.26
N LEU A 219 -18.32 -1.39 -0.71
CA LEU A 219 -18.17 -2.33 -1.82
C LEU A 219 -16.93 -2.01 -2.68
N VAL A 220 -16.78 -0.75 -3.11
CA VAL A 220 -15.61 -0.35 -3.93
C VAL A 220 -14.30 -0.52 -3.16
N ARG A 221 -14.31 -0.26 -1.84
CA ARG A 221 -13.15 -0.43 -0.97
C ARG A 221 -12.68 -1.89 -0.91
N LYS A 222 -13.61 -2.84 -0.91
CA LYS A 222 -13.34 -4.29 -0.88
C LYS A 222 -13.08 -4.88 -2.27
N CYS A 223 -13.51 -4.24 -3.36
CA CYS A 223 -13.34 -4.74 -4.71
C CYS A 223 -11.85 -4.96 -5.05
N GLN A 224 -11.44 -6.20 -5.28
CA GLN A 224 -10.06 -6.58 -5.57
C GLN A 224 -9.50 -5.84 -6.79
N LYS A 225 -10.26 -5.78 -7.90
CA LYS A 225 -9.84 -5.09 -9.14
C LYS A 225 -9.59 -3.60 -8.87
N CYS A 226 -10.49 -2.93 -8.13
CA CYS A 226 -10.31 -1.53 -7.75
C CYS A 226 -9.08 -1.32 -6.86
N GLN A 227 -8.77 -2.25 -5.98
CA GLN A 227 -7.62 -2.16 -5.08
C GLN A 227 -6.30 -2.31 -5.84
N VAL A 228 -6.16 -3.33 -6.72
CA VAL A 228 -4.90 -3.61 -7.43
C VAL A 228 -4.62 -2.60 -8.56
N HIS A 229 -5.65 -1.99 -9.16
CA HIS A 229 -5.51 -0.94 -10.16
C HIS A 229 -5.58 0.49 -9.58
N ALA A 230 -5.66 0.64 -8.27
CA ALA A 230 -5.73 1.96 -7.63
C ALA A 230 -4.51 2.82 -7.97
N ASN A 231 -4.72 4.14 -8.05
CA ASN A 231 -3.64 5.07 -8.28
C ASN A 231 -2.62 5.04 -7.13
N ILE A 232 -1.34 5.19 -7.49
CA ILE A 232 -0.24 5.30 -6.53
C ILE A 232 -0.34 6.68 -5.88
N THR A 233 -0.34 6.71 -4.56
CA THR A 233 -0.34 7.96 -3.79
C THR A 233 1.11 8.41 -3.60
N HIS A 234 1.47 9.57 -4.15
CA HIS A 234 2.81 10.16 -4.00
C HIS A 234 2.99 10.96 -2.70
N LEU A 235 1.98 10.99 -1.83
CA LEU A 235 2.10 11.65 -0.53
C LEU A 235 2.98 10.85 0.42
N PRO A 236 3.92 11.49 1.12
CA PRO A 236 4.78 10.82 2.07
C PRO A 236 3.97 10.26 3.25
N ALA A 237 4.37 9.08 3.72
CA ALA A 237 3.68 8.37 4.79
C ALA A 237 4.35 8.55 6.16
N THR A 238 5.66 8.85 6.16
CA THR A 238 6.47 9.00 7.37
C THR A 238 7.21 10.34 7.35
N PRO A 239 7.46 10.93 8.51
CA PRO A 239 8.28 12.14 8.61
C PRO A 239 9.71 11.90 8.11
N LEU A 240 10.29 12.91 7.49
CA LEU A 240 11.69 12.92 7.10
C LEU A 240 12.55 13.15 8.34
N GLN A 241 13.47 12.22 8.61
CA GLN A 241 14.51 12.36 9.62
C GLN A 241 15.82 12.69 8.90
N PRO A 242 16.35 13.91 9.06
CA PRO A 242 17.59 14.29 8.38
C PRO A 242 18.79 13.58 9.02
N ILE A 243 19.57 12.89 8.20
CA ILE A 243 20.84 12.30 8.63
C ILE A 243 21.85 13.44 8.86
N GLN A 244 22.49 13.47 10.03
CA GLN A 244 23.53 14.43 10.39
C GLN A 244 24.88 13.70 10.53
N SER A 245 25.94 14.32 10.01
CA SER A 245 27.33 13.94 10.27
C SER A 245 27.99 15.06 11.06
N PRO A 246 28.62 14.78 12.22
CA PRO A 246 29.13 15.80 13.11
C PRO A 246 30.43 16.44 12.62
N CYS A 247 31.22 15.71 11.83
CA CYS A 247 32.53 16.16 11.36
C CYS A 247 32.83 15.61 9.95
N PRO A 248 33.81 16.16 9.24
CA PRO A 248 34.25 15.64 7.95
C PRO A 248 34.70 14.19 8.04
N PHE A 249 34.35 13.42 7.01
CA PHE A 249 34.76 12.02 6.77
C PHE A 249 34.23 10.99 7.78
N ASP A 250 33.39 11.40 8.72
CA ASP A 250 32.77 10.51 9.71
C ASP A 250 31.75 9.56 9.06
N GLN A 251 31.02 10.04 8.04
CA GLN A 251 29.97 9.26 7.40
C GLN A 251 29.91 9.48 5.89
N TRP A 252 30.03 8.40 5.15
CA TRP A 252 29.97 8.39 3.70
C TRP A 252 28.73 7.71 3.16
N GLY A 253 28.07 8.37 2.19
CA GLY A 253 27.04 7.73 1.36
C GLY A 253 27.68 7.15 0.12
N MET A 254 27.42 5.87 -0.17
CA MET A 254 27.92 5.20 -1.40
C MET A 254 26.78 4.76 -2.28
N ASP A 255 26.98 4.86 -3.59
CA ASP A 255 26.01 4.42 -4.60
C ASP A 255 26.73 4.05 -5.91
N ILE A 256 26.08 3.25 -6.75
CA ILE A 256 26.59 2.87 -8.06
C ILE A 256 25.64 3.33 -9.14
N VAL A 257 26.16 4.14 -10.03
CA VAL A 257 25.46 4.64 -11.21
C VAL A 257 25.84 3.78 -12.42
N GLY A 258 24.89 3.40 -13.18
CA GLY A 258 25.10 2.67 -14.42
C GLY A 258 23.79 2.15 -15.01
N LYS A 259 23.72 1.68 -16.22
CA LYS A 259 24.73 1.37 -17.21
C LYS A 259 25.05 2.64 -18.03
N LEU A 260 26.33 3.07 -18.05
CA LEU A 260 26.82 4.18 -18.86
C LEU A 260 27.31 3.65 -20.23
N PRO A 261 27.53 4.53 -21.23
CA PRO A 261 28.16 4.12 -22.48
C PRO A 261 29.50 3.43 -22.22
N ARG A 262 29.79 2.38 -22.96
CA ARG A 262 31.02 1.60 -22.80
C ARG A 262 32.23 2.47 -23.10
N ALA A 263 33.15 2.54 -22.16
CA ALA A 263 34.41 3.27 -22.24
C ALA A 263 35.61 2.31 -22.29
N PRO A 264 36.83 2.80 -22.62
CA PRO A 264 38.05 2.00 -22.61
C PRO A 264 38.21 1.19 -21.32
N GLY A 265 38.67 -0.07 -21.43
CA GLY A 265 38.74 -1.02 -20.33
C GLY A 265 37.38 -1.60 -19.91
N GLN A 266 36.40 -1.59 -20.82
CA GLN A 266 35.05 -2.14 -20.62
C GLN A 266 34.30 -1.50 -19.43
N ARG A 267 34.58 -0.24 -19.12
CA ARG A 267 33.98 0.47 -18.00
C ARG A 267 32.58 0.96 -18.39
N GLU A 268 31.59 0.56 -17.61
CA GLU A 268 30.18 0.88 -17.86
C GLU A 268 29.45 1.37 -16.59
N TYR A 269 30.15 1.39 -15.45
CA TYR A 269 29.58 1.77 -14.16
C TYR A 269 30.44 2.81 -13.47
N LEU A 270 29.82 3.62 -12.63
CA LEU A 270 30.48 4.63 -11.82
C LEU A 270 30.09 4.38 -10.36
N ILE A 271 31.08 4.06 -9.51
CA ILE A 271 30.89 4.09 -8.06
C ILE A 271 31.16 5.50 -7.56
N VAL A 272 30.30 6.00 -6.69
CA VAL A 272 30.38 7.35 -6.11
C VAL A 272 30.27 7.24 -4.60
N ALA A 273 31.13 7.94 -3.88
CA ALA A 273 31.05 8.13 -2.43
C ALA A 273 31.04 9.62 -2.10
N VAL A 274 30.15 10.02 -1.19
CA VAL A 274 29.99 11.42 -0.76
C VAL A 274 30.10 11.51 0.74
N ASP A 275 31.02 12.35 1.23
CA ASP A 275 31.06 12.70 2.66
C ASP A 275 29.83 13.55 3.04
N TYR A 276 29.12 13.13 4.08
CA TYR A 276 27.87 13.78 4.48
C TYR A 276 28.05 15.14 5.16
N PHE A 277 29.25 15.45 5.63
CA PHE A 277 29.57 16.74 6.19
C PHE A 277 30.04 17.73 5.12
N SER A 278 31.24 17.54 4.58
CA SER A 278 31.90 18.45 3.63
C SER A 278 31.29 18.45 2.24
N LYS A 279 30.51 17.41 1.89
CA LYS A 279 30.05 17.12 0.52
C LYS A 279 31.18 16.73 -0.43
N TRP A 280 32.35 16.40 0.11
CA TRP A 280 33.44 15.88 -0.70
C TRP A 280 33.02 14.61 -1.42
N VAL A 281 33.43 14.48 -2.67
CA VAL A 281 33.04 13.34 -3.51
C VAL A 281 34.28 12.60 -4.01
N GLU A 282 34.24 11.29 -3.92
CA GLU A 282 35.14 10.36 -4.59
C GLU A 282 34.33 9.51 -5.58
N ALA A 283 34.91 9.24 -6.74
CA ALA A 283 34.27 8.38 -7.72
C ALA A 283 35.30 7.63 -8.56
N GLU A 284 34.96 6.41 -8.99
CA GLU A 284 35.82 5.57 -9.84
C GLU A 284 34.96 4.83 -10.88
N ALA A 285 35.49 4.72 -12.11
CA ALA A 285 34.85 3.99 -13.19
C ALA A 285 35.11 2.48 -13.05
N LEU A 286 34.05 1.68 -13.09
CA LEU A 286 34.10 0.23 -12.92
C LEU A 286 33.67 -0.51 -14.19
N SER A 287 34.29 -1.64 -14.47
CA SER A 287 33.85 -2.59 -15.51
C SER A 287 32.80 -3.59 -14.99
N LYS A 288 32.80 -3.88 -13.71
CA LYS A 288 31.89 -4.85 -13.06
C LYS A 288 31.40 -4.30 -11.72
N ILE A 289 30.17 -4.65 -11.38
CA ILE A 289 29.58 -4.35 -10.07
C ILE A 289 29.74 -5.58 -9.20
N THR A 290 30.82 -5.64 -8.42
CA THR A 290 31.07 -6.75 -7.48
C THR A 290 31.44 -6.22 -6.10
N GLU A 291 31.19 -7.01 -5.07
CA GLU A 291 31.59 -6.75 -3.68
C GLU A 291 33.09 -6.40 -3.59
N LYS A 292 33.95 -7.12 -4.33
CA LYS A 292 35.40 -6.92 -4.34
C LYS A 292 35.78 -5.51 -4.86
N GLU A 293 35.12 -5.04 -5.90
CA GLU A 293 35.37 -3.70 -6.44
C GLU A 293 34.90 -2.60 -5.49
N VAL A 294 33.78 -2.80 -4.79
CA VAL A 294 33.31 -1.89 -3.76
C VAL A 294 34.32 -1.79 -2.60
N MET A 295 34.81 -2.92 -2.10
CA MET A 295 35.82 -2.97 -1.04
C MET A 295 37.11 -2.27 -1.48
N LYS A 296 37.60 -2.57 -2.68
CA LYS A 296 38.81 -1.95 -3.25
C LYS A 296 38.67 -0.44 -3.37
N PHE A 297 37.51 0.03 -3.85
CA PHE A 297 37.21 1.47 -3.94
C PHE A 297 37.17 2.12 -2.56
N ALA A 298 36.45 1.54 -1.61
CA ALA A 298 36.34 2.07 -0.24
C ALA A 298 37.69 2.11 0.47
N TRP A 299 38.52 1.08 0.31
CA TRP A 299 39.87 1.07 0.85
C TRP A 299 40.74 2.16 0.25
N LYS A 300 40.88 2.20 -1.09
CA LYS A 300 41.78 3.09 -1.81
C LYS A 300 41.37 4.55 -1.73
N ASN A 301 40.07 4.84 -1.95
CA ASN A 301 39.60 6.21 -2.14
C ASN A 301 39.04 6.85 -0.86
N ILE A 302 38.70 6.04 0.18
CA ILE A 302 38.18 6.56 1.43
C ILE A 302 39.16 6.29 2.57
N VAL A 303 39.37 5.02 2.94
CA VAL A 303 40.13 4.67 4.14
C VAL A 303 41.58 5.13 4.05
N CYS A 304 42.29 4.84 2.96
CA CYS A 304 43.69 5.25 2.79
C CYS A 304 43.91 6.77 2.65
N ARG A 305 42.85 7.52 2.34
CA ARG A 305 42.97 8.97 2.10
C ARG A 305 42.45 9.82 3.27
N PHE A 306 41.40 9.38 3.93
CA PHE A 306 40.66 10.18 4.91
C PHE A 306 40.53 9.48 6.27
N GLY A 307 41.04 8.25 6.41
CA GLY A 307 40.91 7.44 7.61
C GLY A 307 39.64 6.58 7.63
N ILE A 308 39.48 5.80 8.71
CA ILE A 308 38.36 4.87 8.87
C ILE A 308 37.13 5.67 9.26
N PRO A 309 36.04 5.65 8.46
CA PRO A 309 34.81 6.35 8.79
C PRO A 309 34.03 5.57 9.86
N ARG A 310 33.18 6.27 10.62
CA ARG A 310 32.26 5.63 11.56
C ARG A 310 31.18 4.83 10.84
N ALA A 311 30.74 5.27 9.64
CA ALA A 311 29.64 4.59 8.96
C ALA A 311 29.66 4.78 7.43
N PHE A 312 29.15 3.74 6.77
CA PHE A 312 28.71 3.79 5.36
C PHE A 312 27.19 3.75 5.28
N VAL A 313 26.61 4.57 4.41
CA VAL A 313 25.19 4.56 4.03
C VAL A 313 25.09 4.11 2.58
N MET A 314 24.45 2.99 2.36
CA MET A 314 24.39 2.31 1.06
C MET A 314 22.95 1.92 0.71
N ASP A 315 22.69 1.63 -0.54
CA ASP A 315 21.43 0.99 -0.93
C ASP A 315 21.43 -0.51 -0.62
N ASN A 316 20.29 -1.17 -0.86
CA ASN A 316 20.14 -2.62 -0.68
C ASN A 316 20.64 -3.45 -1.88
N GLY A 317 21.52 -2.90 -2.72
CA GLY A 317 22.11 -3.63 -3.83
C GLY A 317 22.92 -4.85 -3.35
N THR A 318 22.89 -5.93 -4.10
CA THR A 318 23.58 -7.19 -3.74
C THR A 318 25.09 -7.00 -3.57
N GLN A 319 25.69 -6.05 -4.29
CA GLN A 319 27.11 -5.67 -4.20
C GLN A 319 27.48 -5.05 -2.85
N PHE A 320 26.52 -4.47 -2.13
CA PHE A 320 26.72 -3.87 -0.82
C PHE A 320 26.32 -4.81 0.34
N GLN A 321 25.60 -5.90 0.05
CA GLN A 321 25.13 -6.87 1.06
C GLN A 321 26.00 -8.12 1.16
N GLY A 322 27.12 -8.16 0.46
CA GLY A 322 28.02 -9.31 0.44
C GLY A 322 28.62 -9.61 1.82
N ALA A 323 28.87 -10.89 2.08
CA ALA A 323 29.40 -11.34 3.36
C ALA A 323 30.82 -10.82 3.62
N LYS A 324 31.66 -10.74 2.57
CA LYS A 324 33.04 -10.27 2.70
C LYS A 324 33.10 -8.77 3.01
N LEU A 325 32.24 -7.96 2.38
CA LEU A 325 32.17 -6.52 2.70
C LEU A 325 31.69 -6.30 4.13
N ARG A 326 30.72 -7.09 4.58
CA ARG A 326 30.22 -7.02 5.95
C ARG A 326 31.33 -7.36 6.96
N GLN A 327 32.01 -8.48 6.77
CA GLN A 327 33.12 -8.90 7.63
C GLN A 327 34.22 -7.82 7.66
N TRP A 328 34.63 -7.30 6.50
CA TRP A 328 35.64 -6.25 6.41
C TRP A 328 35.22 -4.96 7.15
N CYS A 329 33.96 -4.55 7.05
CA CYS A 329 33.46 -3.42 7.80
C CYS A 329 33.43 -3.69 9.31
N GLU A 330 33.08 -4.91 9.74
CA GLU A 330 33.10 -5.34 11.14
C GLU A 330 34.51 -5.31 11.73
N GLU A 331 35.50 -5.83 11.00
CA GLU A 331 36.93 -5.79 11.38
C GLU A 331 37.43 -4.36 11.60
N LEU A 332 37.02 -3.43 10.73
CA LEU A 332 37.35 -2.00 10.84
C LEU A 332 36.39 -1.20 11.73
N LYS A 333 35.39 -1.83 12.36
CA LYS A 333 34.36 -1.21 13.21
C LYS A 333 33.53 -0.16 12.47
N ILE A 334 33.36 -0.29 11.15
CA ILE A 334 32.55 0.59 10.33
C ILE A 334 31.10 0.12 10.37
N LYS A 335 30.17 0.99 10.80
CA LYS A 335 28.73 0.70 10.80
C LYS A 335 28.17 0.77 9.38
N GLN A 336 27.34 -0.20 9.01
CA GLN A 336 26.66 -0.22 7.71
C GLN A 336 25.18 0.13 7.89
N TYR A 337 24.72 1.18 7.23
CA TYR A 337 23.33 1.57 7.17
C TYR A 337 22.78 1.34 5.76
N TYR A 338 21.72 0.54 5.67
CA TYR A 338 21.06 0.26 4.40
C TYR A 338 19.76 1.06 4.28
N THR A 339 19.56 1.69 3.15
CA THR A 339 18.31 2.38 2.85
C THR A 339 17.24 1.36 2.47
N SER A 340 16.01 1.56 2.91
CA SER A 340 14.92 0.66 2.51
C SER A 340 14.62 0.76 1.03
N VAL A 341 14.17 -0.35 0.43
CA VAL A 341 13.86 -0.45 -1.01
C VAL A 341 12.90 0.67 -1.43
N ALA A 342 13.29 1.40 -2.48
CA ALA A 342 12.53 2.50 -3.07
C ALA A 342 12.22 3.68 -2.13
N THR A 343 13.04 3.89 -1.09
CA THR A 343 12.96 5.10 -0.26
C THR A 343 14.26 5.89 -0.38
N PRO A 344 14.35 6.85 -1.31
CA PRO A 344 15.57 7.61 -1.60
C PRO A 344 16.00 8.56 -0.47
N GLN A 345 15.18 8.69 0.57
CA GLN A 345 15.33 9.71 1.60
C GLN A 345 16.60 9.56 2.45
N SER A 346 17.06 8.34 2.68
CA SER A 346 18.26 8.06 3.48
C SER A 346 19.56 8.24 2.69
N ASN A 347 19.56 8.02 1.37
CA ASN A 347 20.71 8.22 0.46
C ASN A 347 20.54 9.41 -0.49
N GLY A 348 19.56 10.28 -0.23
CA GLY A 348 19.21 11.41 -1.09
C GLY A 348 20.37 12.38 -1.37
N GLN A 349 21.40 12.46 -0.51
CA GLN A 349 22.59 13.27 -0.77
C GLN A 349 23.44 12.65 -1.89
N THR A 350 23.65 11.34 -1.87
CA THR A 350 24.39 10.61 -2.90
C THR A 350 23.65 10.64 -4.24
N GLU A 351 22.32 10.47 -4.23
CA GLU A 351 21.49 10.57 -5.43
C GLU A 351 21.55 11.96 -6.09
N VAL A 352 21.47 13.03 -5.28
CA VAL A 352 21.64 14.40 -5.79
C VAL A 352 23.03 14.60 -6.37
N THR A 353 24.06 14.09 -5.73
CA THR A 353 25.45 14.16 -6.21
C THR A 353 25.60 13.39 -7.52
N ASN A 354 25.08 12.18 -7.61
CA ASN A 354 25.08 11.39 -8.86
C ASN A 354 24.43 12.14 -10.01
N ARG A 355 23.29 12.80 -9.74
CA ARG A 355 22.61 13.62 -10.75
C ARG A 355 23.46 14.78 -11.22
N ILE A 356 24.16 15.47 -10.32
CA ILE A 356 25.07 16.57 -10.67
C ILE A 356 26.25 16.06 -11.51
N ILE A 357 26.89 14.97 -11.09
CA ILE A 357 28.01 14.36 -11.83
C ILE A 357 27.56 13.94 -13.23
N LEU A 358 26.44 13.22 -13.33
CA LEU A 358 25.90 12.79 -14.62
C LEU A 358 25.54 13.98 -15.53
N GLN A 359 24.94 15.02 -14.96
CA GLN A 359 24.61 16.22 -15.73
C GLN A 359 25.89 16.92 -16.22
N SER A 360 26.91 17.03 -15.38
CA SER A 360 28.20 17.61 -15.77
C SER A 360 28.93 16.78 -16.83
N LEU A 361 28.88 15.45 -16.73
CA LEU A 361 29.40 14.56 -17.77
C LEU A 361 28.63 14.76 -19.09
N LYS A 362 27.31 14.81 -19.06
CA LYS A 362 26.49 15.04 -20.26
C LYS A 362 26.82 16.35 -20.97
N THR A 363 27.01 17.43 -20.21
CA THR A 363 27.30 18.73 -20.77
C THR A 363 28.73 18.86 -21.33
N ARG A 364 29.67 18.05 -20.84
CA ARG A 364 31.07 18.06 -21.35
C ARG A 364 31.28 17.14 -22.55
N LEU A 365 30.49 16.05 -22.63
CA LEU A 365 30.74 15.00 -23.61
C LEU A 365 30.04 15.21 -24.96
N GLU A 366 29.01 16.08 -25.02
CA GLU A 366 28.19 16.31 -26.22
C GLU A 366 28.06 15.07 -27.14
N GLU A 367 28.99 14.88 -28.09
CA GLU A 367 29.00 13.75 -29.03
C GLU A 367 29.94 12.60 -28.60
N ALA A 368 30.99 12.86 -27.79
CA ALA A 368 32.05 11.89 -27.47
C ALA A 368 31.70 11.02 -26.22
N LYS A 369 30.51 10.44 -26.17
CA LYS A 369 29.95 9.74 -25.00
C LYS A 369 30.82 8.59 -24.45
N GLY A 370 31.70 7.99 -25.24
CA GLY A 370 32.62 6.93 -24.80
C GLY A 370 33.77 7.42 -23.91
N ASN A 371 34.10 8.71 -23.94
CA ASN A 371 35.25 9.29 -23.24
C ASN A 371 34.90 9.79 -21.82
N TRP A 372 33.75 9.41 -21.26
CA TRP A 372 33.30 9.91 -19.97
C TRP A 372 34.26 9.60 -18.81
N VAL A 373 35.10 8.57 -18.95
CA VAL A 373 36.10 8.20 -17.94
C VAL A 373 37.21 9.24 -17.86
N ASP A 374 37.65 9.76 -19.01
CA ASP A 374 38.72 10.76 -19.08
C ASP A 374 38.24 12.14 -18.60
N GLU A 375 36.95 12.45 -18.77
CA GLU A 375 36.32 13.68 -18.28
C GLU A 375 35.98 13.64 -16.77
N LEU A 376 35.91 12.45 -16.17
CA LEU A 376 35.52 12.28 -14.75
C LEU A 376 36.39 13.09 -13.78
N PRO A 377 37.75 13.12 -13.87
CA PRO A 377 38.57 13.94 -12.98
C PRO A 377 38.22 15.43 -13.04
N GLY A 378 37.97 15.98 -14.22
CA GLY A 378 37.58 17.37 -14.42
C GLY A 378 36.20 17.69 -13.86
N VAL A 379 35.24 16.74 -13.96
CA VAL A 379 33.91 16.86 -13.34
C VAL A 379 34.01 16.82 -11.82
N LEU A 380 34.81 15.92 -11.23
CA LEU A 380 35.04 15.85 -9.79
C LEU A 380 35.72 17.11 -9.25
N TRP A 381 36.70 17.64 -9.99
CA TRP A 381 37.35 18.91 -9.67
C TRP A 381 36.33 20.07 -9.61
N ALA A 382 35.54 20.24 -10.68
CA ALA A 382 34.49 21.25 -10.70
C ALA A 382 33.48 21.08 -9.57
N TYR A 383 33.13 19.83 -9.25
CA TYR A 383 32.22 19.54 -8.12
C TYR A 383 32.83 19.98 -6.79
N ARG A 384 34.12 19.66 -6.53
CA ARG A 384 34.82 19.93 -5.27
C ARG A 384 35.08 21.42 -5.04
N THR A 385 35.25 22.20 -6.09
CA THR A 385 35.54 23.64 -6.06
C THR A 385 34.29 24.54 -6.19
N THR A 386 33.11 23.96 -6.34
CA THR A 386 31.86 24.73 -6.45
C THR A 386 31.13 24.78 -5.10
N PRO A 387 30.80 25.98 -4.56
CA PRO A 387 30.03 26.11 -3.30
C PRO A 387 28.70 25.39 -3.35
N ARG A 388 28.34 24.71 -2.24
CA ARG A 388 27.08 23.97 -2.12
C ARG A 388 26.03 24.82 -1.43
N ARG A 389 24.78 24.76 -1.93
CA ARG A 389 23.67 25.55 -1.38
C ARG A 389 23.45 25.31 0.12
N SER A 390 23.66 24.08 0.60
CA SER A 390 23.44 23.70 2.00
C SER A 390 24.51 24.23 2.95
N THR A 391 25.77 24.26 2.52
CA THR A 391 26.91 24.72 3.32
C THR A 391 27.25 26.17 3.09
N ARG A 392 27.00 26.67 1.87
CA ARG A 392 27.49 27.92 1.25
C ARG A 392 29.01 27.96 1.08
N GLU A 393 29.67 26.83 1.29
CA GLU A 393 31.10 26.64 1.14
C GLU A 393 31.35 25.59 0.04
N SER A 394 32.55 25.63 -0.58
CA SER A 394 32.99 24.56 -1.44
C SER A 394 33.38 23.32 -0.62
N PRO A 395 33.22 22.10 -1.17
CA PRO A 395 33.77 20.91 -0.50
C PRO A 395 35.28 21.05 -0.24
N PHE A 396 36.00 21.72 -1.12
CA PHE A 396 37.46 21.92 -1.01
C PHE A 396 37.80 22.79 0.22
N SER A 397 37.12 23.92 0.40
CA SER A 397 37.38 24.80 1.55
C SER A 397 37.05 24.14 2.88
N LEU A 398 35.98 23.33 2.95
CA LEU A 398 35.63 22.58 4.17
C LEU A 398 36.62 21.48 4.53
N VAL A 399 37.39 20.99 3.54
CA VAL A 399 38.43 19.97 3.76
C VAL A 399 39.77 20.61 4.10
N TYR A 400 40.18 21.61 3.35
CA TYR A 400 41.56 22.18 3.39
C TYR A 400 41.66 23.54 4.12
N GLY A 401 40.54 24.17 4.47
CA GLY A 401 40.50 25.48 5.11
C GLY A 401 40.56 26.67 4.18
N THR A 402 40.95 26.47 2.94
CA THR A 402 41.07 27.49 1.89
C THR A 402 40.49 27.03 0.58
N GLU A 403 40.19 27.97 -0.33
CA GLU A 403 39.70 27.63 -1.66
C GLU A 403 40.86 27.16 -2.57
N ALA A 404 40.54 26.22 -3.47
CA ALA A 404 41.52 25.80 -4.50
C ALA A 404 41.87 26.95 -5.43
N VAL A 405 43.13 27.04 -5.84
CA VAL A 405 43.52 27.90 -6.96
C VAL A 405 43.00 27.28 -8.22
N VAL A 406 42.18 28.02 -8.98
CA VAL A 406 41.59 27.56 -10.25
C VAL A 406 42.32 28.14 -11.45
N PRO A 407 42.28 27.47 -12.63
CA PRO A 407 43.09 27.89 -13.79
C PRO A 407 42.90 29.34 -14.23
N VAL A 408 41.75 29.94 -14.04
CA VAL A 408 41.49 31.35 -14.38
C VAL A 408 42.35 32.29 -13.52
N GLU A 409 42.72 31.92 -12.31
CA GLU A 409 43.55 32.73 -11.41
C GLU A 409 45.04 32.73 -11.83
N ILE A 410 45.45 31.83 -12.71
CA ILE A 410 46.81 31.80 -13.29
C ILE A 410 46.90 32.79 -14.45
N GLY A 411 45.79 32.93 -15.23
CA GLY A 411 45.74 33.88 -16.36
C GLY A 411 45.44 35.32 -15.93
N GLU A 412 44.51 35.46 -14.98
CA GLU A 412 44.12 36.73 -14.35
C GLU A 412 44.41 36.62 -12.86
N GLU A 413 45.60 37.03 -12.47
CA GLU A 413 46.10 36.81 -11.09
C GLU A 413 45.26 37.53 -10.04
N THR A 414 44.77 36.79 -9.08
CA THR A 414 44.12 37.33 -7.89
C THR A 414 45.14 37.79 -6.84
N LEU A 415 44.75 38.62 -5.87
CA LEU A 415 45.64 39.11 -4.83
C LEU A 415 46.37 37.97 -4.10
N ARG A 416 45.71 36.84 -3.85
CA ARG A 416 46.32 35.69 -3.16
C ARG A 416 47.39 34.98 -4.01
N VAL A 417 47.30 35.06 -5.35
CA VAL A 417 48.32 34.52 -6.27
C VAL A 417 49.48 35.53 -6.40
N GLN A 418 49.15 36.82 -6.53
CA GLN A 418 50.15 37.90 -6.65
C GLN A 418 51.00 38.05 -5.38
N GLN A 419 50.36 37.89 -4.23
CA GLN A 419 51.05 38.02 -2.91
C GLN A 419 51.63 36.69 -2.42
N TYR A 420 51.63 35.65 -3.23
CA TYR A 420 52.18 34.36 -2.85
C TYR A 420 53.67 34.45 -2.62
N GLU A 421 54.07 34.25 -1.37
CA GLU A 421 55.46 34.19 -0.97
C GLU A 421 55.77 32.86 -0.29
N PRO A 422 56.67 32.03 -0.84
CA PRO A 422 56.96 30.69 -0.27
C PRO A 422 57.38 30.72 1.20
N ALA A 423 58.00 31.80 1.67
CA ALA A 423 58.47 31.94 3.05
C ALA A 423 57.30 32.15 4.04
N SER A 424 56.26 32.93 3.68
CA SER A 424 55.09 33.21 4.52
C SER A 424 53.98 32.17 4.38
N ASN A 425 53.91 31.45 3.27
CA ASN A 425 52.83 30.52 2.94
C ASN A 425 52.56 29.46 4.01
N ASN A 426 53.61 28.95 4.71
CA ASN A 426 53.44 27.97 5.77
C ASN A 426 52.74 28.56 7.00
N SER A 427 52.99 29.83 7.34
CA SER A 427 52.33 30.53 8.47
C SER A 427 50.87 30.86 8.13
N GLU A 428 50.60 31.28 6.88
CA GLU A 428 49.26 31.57 6.40
C GLU A 428 48.39 30.30 6.39
N ARG A 429 48.93 29.19 5.87
CA ARG A 429 48.23 27.89 5.93
C ARG A 429 47.97 27.40 7.35
N ARG A 430 48.84 27.67 8.32
CA ARG A 430 48.57 27.36 9.71
C ARG A 430 47.42 28.19 10.25
N ALA A 431 47.39 29.49 9.94
CA ALA A 431 46.28 30.37 10.30
C ALA A 431 44.97 29.91 9.69
N ASP A 432 44.93 29.50 8.42
CA ASP A 432 43.76 28.93 7.75
C ASP A 432 43.29 27.64 8.46
N LEU A 433 44.23 26.78 8.88
CA LEU A 433 43.92 25.56 9.60
C LEU A 433 43.39 25.83 11.04
N ASP A 434 43.85 26.89 11.67
CA ASP A 434 43.35 27.33 12.99
C ASP A 434 41.87 27.81 12.85
N LEU A 435 41.54 28.49 11.78
CA LEU A 435 40.21 29.01 11.49
C LEU A 435 39.25 27.97 10.89
N ILE A 436 39.74 26.81 10.41
CA ILE A 436 38.91 25.81 9.74
C ILE A 436 37.76 25.29 10.59
N GLN A 437 37.94 25.25 11.93
CA GLN A 437 36.88 24.80 12.82
C GLN A 437 35.70 25.79 12.87
N GLU A 438 35.96 27.09 12.83
CA GLU A 438 34.92 28.12 12.78
C GLU A 438 34.14 28.03 11.43
N LEU A 439 34.87 27.85 10.34
CA LEU A 439 34.28 27.62 9.00
C LEU A 439 33.35 26.40 9.01
N ARG A 440 33.81 25.29 9.58
CA ARG A 440 33.07 24.04 9.71
C ARG A 440 31.83 24.19 10.61
N HIS A 441 31.96 24.88 11.75
CA HIS A 441 30.83 25.16 12.64
C HIS A 441 29.75 25.99 11.91
N SER A 442 30.16 27.06 11.22
CA SER A 442 29.25 27.89 10.43
C SER A 442 28.54 27.09 9.34
N ALA A 443 29.27 26.27 8.58
CA ALA A 443 28.72 25.40 7.54
C ALA A 443 27.76 24.35 8.10
N ASN A 444 28.07 23.77 9.27
CA ASN A 444 27.19 22.83 9.95
C ASN A 444 25.89 23.47 10.41
N ALA A 445 25.95 24.66 11.00
CA ALA A 445 24.76 25.42 11.39
C ALA A 445 23.85 25.72 10.18
N ARG A 446 24.43 26.18 9.05
CA ARG A 446 23.70 26.42 7.79
C ARG A 446 23.08 25.13 7.26
N THR A 447 23.82 24.02 7.25
CA THR A 447 23.34 22.71 6.79
C THR A 447 22.18 22.21 7.66
N THR A 448 22.28 22.36 8.98
CA THR A 448 21.23 21.97 9.92
C THR A 448 19.96 22.80 9.69
N ALA A 449 20.08 24.12 9.56
CA ALA A 449 18.96 24.99 9.26
C ALA A 449 18.31 24.65 7.90
N TYR A 450 19.11 24.41 6.86
CA TYR A 450 18.63 24.00 5.55
C TYR A 450 17.88 22.66 5.60
N LYS A 451 18.42 21.65 6.28
CA LYS A 451 17.79 20.34 6.47
C LYS A 451 16.49 20.46 7.27
N ALA A 452 16.45 21.28 8.32
CA ALA A 452 15.24 21.53 9.12
C ALA A 452 14.14 22.19 8.28
N MET A 453 14.47 23.16 7.44
CA MET A 453 13.55 23.80 6.52
C MET A 453 12.97 22.79 5.50
N MET A 454 13.83 21.97 4.91
CA MET A 454 13.40 20.93 3.97
C MET A 454 12.54 19.87 4.63
N ALA A 455 12.90 19.43 5.85
CA ALA A 455 12.11 18.49 6.63
C ALA A 455 10.74 19.07 7.00
N LYS A 456 10.66 20.33 7.40
CA LYS A 456 9.39 21.03 7.68
C LYS A 456 8.48 21.06 6.43
N ALA A 457 9.03 21.45 5.28
CA ALA A 457 8.29 21.50 4.01
C ALA A 457 7.83 20.11 3.54
N TYR A 458 8.61 19.07 3.80
CA TYR A 458 8.24 17.67 3.50
C TYR A 458 7.19 17.17 4.49
N ASN A 459 7.41 17.38 5.79
CA ASN A 459 6.57 16.87 6.87
C ASN A 459 5.16 17.50 6.86
N SER A 460 5.01 18.72 6.37
CA SER A 460 3.68 19.34 6.16
C SER A 460 2.79 18.56 5.18
N LYS A 461 3.38 17.76 4.29
CA LYS A 461 2.68 16.92 3.32
C LYS A 461 2.49 15.48 3.78
N VAL A 462 3.01 15.12 4.95
CA VAL A 462 2.93 13.75 5.47
C VAL A 462 1.49 13.39 5.81
N ARG A 463 1.05 12.25 5.32
CA ARG A 463 -0.19 11.59 5.72
C ARG A 463 0.20 10.32 6.47
N HIS A 464 0.13 10.39 7.79
CA HIS A 464 0.48 9.24 8.64
C HIS A 464 -0.33 8.01 8.25
N ARG A 465 0.36 6.95 7.94
CA ARG A 465 -0.16 5.62 7.69
C ARG A 465 0.65 4.65 8.52
N GLY A 466 0.04 3.59 8.99
CA GLY A 466 0.72 2.55 9.73
C GLY A 466 -0.01 1.23 9.52
N PHE A 467 0.72 0.14 9.63
CA PHE A 467 0.19 -1.21 9.63
C PHE A 467 0.62 -1.92 10.90
N GLN A 468 -0.24 -2.80 11.39
CA GLN A 468 0.03 -3.68 12.50
C GLN A 468 0.38 -5.08 12.01
N VAL A 469 1.02 -5.88 12.85
CA VAL A 469 1.22 -7.31 12.56
C VAL A 469 -0.16 -7.97 12.36
N GLY A 470 -0.28 -8.75 11.30
CA GLY A 470 -1.54 -9.36 10.88
C GLY A 470 -2.32 -8.55 9.82
N ASP A 471 -2.05 -7.25 9.63
CA ASP A 471 -2.70 -6.47 8.58
C ASP A 471 -2.40 -7.03 7.18
N LEU A 472 -3.42 -7.01 6.31
CA LEU A 472 -3.26 -7.33 4.89
C LEU A 472 -2.89 -6.08 4.11
N VAL A 473 -1.88 -6.21 3.25
CA VAL A 473 -1.37 -5.11 2.44
C VAL A 473 -1.14 -5.52 0.98
N LEU A 474 -1.28 -4.57 0.09
CA LEU A 474 -0.80 -4.66 -1.29
C LEU A 474 0.57 -4.00 -1.39
N ARG A 475 1.43 -4.54 -2.25
CA ARG A 475 2.76 -4.05 -2.57
C ARG A 475 2.77 -3.41 -3.95
N ARG A 476 3.57 -2.36 -4.15
CA ARG A 476 3.77 -1.76 -5.47
C ARG A 476 4.44 -2.76 -6.43
N ALA A 477 3.81 -2.99 -7.56
CA ALA A 477 4.29 -3.97 -8.54
C ALA A 477 5.51 -3.46 -9.34
N ASP A 478 5.62 -2.15 -9.58
CA ASP A 478 6.76 -1.50 -10.25
C ASP A 478 8.07 -1.54 -9.44
N ALA A 479 7.98 -1.78 -8.14
CA ALA A 479 9.16 -1.98 -7.29
C ALA A 479 9.88 -3.33 -7.55
N THR A 480 9.25 -4.24 -8.26
CA THR A 480 9.76 -5.60 -8.48
C THR A 480 9.87 -6.01 -9.95
N LYS A 481 9.15 -5.34 -10.83
CA LYS A 481 9.11 -5.66 -12.28
C LYS A 481 8.78 -4.44 -13.12
N ASN A 482 9.20 -4.47 -14.38
CA ASN A 482 8.79 -3.46 -15.35
C ASN A 482 7.32 -3.70 -15.74
N LEU A 483 6.48 -2.68 -15.56
CA LEU A 483 5.05 -2.74 -15.83
C LEU A 483 4.71 -2.23 -17.22
N GLY A 484 3.84 -2.93 -17.92
CA GLY A 484 3.14 -2.43 -19.10
C GLY A 484 2.05 -1.41 -18.73
N LYS A 485 1.51 -0.73 -19.74
CA LYS A 485 0.49 0.32 -19.53
C LYS A 485 -0.83 -0.20 -18.93
N LEU A 486 -1.15 -1.47 -19.13
CA LEU A 486 -2.38 -2.12 -18.65
C LEU A 486 -2.18 -2.99 -17.40
N ASP A 487 -0.94 -3.14 -16.94
CA ASP A 487 -0.65 -3.98 -15.79
C ASP A 487 -1.18 -3.38 -14.48
N ALA A 488 -1.50 -4.25 -13.55
CA ALA A 488 -1.91 -3.87 -12.21
C ALA A 488 -0.76 -3.15 -11.48
N LYS A 489 -1.05 -2.00 -10.87
CA LYS A 489 -0.06 -1.17 -10.15
C LYS A 489 0.32 -1.76 -8.80
N TRP A 490 -0.54 -2.62 -8.25
CA TRP A 490 -0.39 -3.23 -6.95
C TRP A 490 -0.51 -4.75 -7.07
N GLU A 491 0.21 -5.48 -6.24
CA GLU A 491 0.17 -6.94 -6.15
C GLU A 491 -0.02 -7.41 -4.70
N GLY A 492 -0.59 -8.59 -4.52
CA GLY A 492 -0.92 -9.19 -3.22
C GLY A 492 -2.33 -9.77 -3.19
N PRO A 493 -2.94 -9.96 -2.01
CA PRO A 493 -2.50 -9.44 -0.72
C PRO A 493 -1.33 -10.19 -0.09
N TYR A 494 -0.61 -9.47 0.79
CA TYR A 494 0.45 -9.97 1.66
C TYR A 494 0.10 -9.66 3.11
N GLN A 495 0.57 -10.48 4.04
CA GLN A 495 0.39 -10.26 5.47
C GLN A 495 1.63 -9.60 6.08
N VAL A 496 1.43 -8.59 6.92
CA VAL A 496 2.49 -7.99 7.72
C VAL A 496 2.85 -8.92 8.87
N THR A 497 4.11 -9.33 8.96
CA THR A 497 4.61 -10.24 10.01
C THR A 497 5.45 -9.55 11.06
N GLU A 498 6.15 -8.48 10.70
CA GLU A 498 7.00 -7.75 11.62
C GLU A 498 7.04 -6.26 11.27
N VAL A 499 7.07 -5.42 12.31
CA VAL A 499 7.27 -3.97 12.21
C VAL A 499 8.68 -3.67 12.71
N ILE A 500 9.61 -3.37 11.79
CA ILE A 500 11.05 -3.17 12.13
C ILE A 500 11.32 -1.75 12.63
N GLY A 501 10.49 -0.79 12.27
CA GLY A 501 10.65 0.61 12.66
C GLY A 501 9.57 1.50 12.05
N SER A 502 9.73 2.80 12.13
CA SER A 502 8.74 3.75 11.61
C SER A 502 8.60 3.62 10.09
N GLY A 503 7.58 2.85 9.67
CA GLY A 503 7.22 2.68 8.27
C GLY A 503 7.98 1.60 7.50
N THR A 504 8.61 0.63 8.19
CA THR A 504 9.32 -0.50 7.57
C THR A 504 8.76 -1.83 8.07
N TYR A 505 8.45 -2.74 7.16
CA TYR A 505 7.70 -3.97 7.43
C TYR A 505 8.31 -5.20 6.74
N LYS A 506 8.19 -6.37 7.40
CA LYS A 506 8.36 -7.68 6.74
C LYS A 506 7.01 -8.23 6.33
N LEU A 507 7.00 -8.95 5.22
CA LEU A 507 5.79 -9.48 4.60
C LEU A 507 5.89 -10.97 4.32
N HIS A 508 4.76 -11.67 4.47
CA HIS A 508 4.57 -13.03 3.99
C HIS A 508 3.46 -13.09 2.93
N LYS A 509 3.54 -14.09 2.05
CA LYS A 509 2.42 -14.47 1.19
C LYS A 509 1.35 -15.15 2.02
N MET A 510 0.14 -15.25 1.48
CA MET A 510 -0.96 -15.96 2.14
C MET A 510 -0.71 -17.46 2.32
N ASP A 511 0.24 -18.04 1.59
CA ASP A 511 0.74 -19.43 1.76
C ASP A 511 1.81 -19.59 2.84
N GLY A 512 2.12 -18.52 3.60
CA GLY A 512 3.14 -18.51 4.66
C GLY A 512 4.57 -18.31 4.17
N LYS A 513 4.81 -18.20 2.86
CA LYS A 513 6.16 -18.01 2.32
C LYS A 513 6.66 -16.60 2.57
N GLU A 514 7.81 -16.47 3.21
CA GLU A 514 8.45 -15.18 3.48
C GLU A 514 8.84 -14.47 2.18
N ILE A 515 8.59 -13.15 2.14
CA ILE A 515 9.06 -12.30 1.06
C ILE A 515 10.41 -11.72 1.47
N PRO A 516 11.47 -11.99 0.71
CA PRO A 516 12.76 -11.43 1.02
C PRO A 516 12.74 -9.91 1.00
N ARG A 517 13.53 -9.28 1.85
CA ARG A 517 13.68 -7.83 2.05
C ARG A 517 12.57 -7.20 2.90
N THR A 518 12.91 -6.06 3.42
CA THR A 518 11.99 -5.19 4.16
C THR A 518 11.32 -4.19 3.21
N TRP A 519 10.10 -3.81 3.51
CA TRP A 519 9.26 -2.96 2.66
C TRP A 519 8.90 -1.66 3.36
N ASN A 520 9.14 -0.55 2.68
CA ASN A 520 8.73 0.75 3.19
C ASN A 520 7.23 0.99 2.93
N ILE A 521 6.58 1.68 3.85
CA ILE A 521 5.16 2.04 3.79
C ILE A 521 4.77 2.81 2.52
N ALA A 522 5.69 3.56 1.91
CA ALA A 522 5.46 4.25 0.65
C ALA A 522 5.11 3.29 -0.50
N ASN A 523 5.59 2.05 -0.41
CA ASN A 523 5.36 0.99 -1.39
C ASN A 523 4.27 0.00 -0.96
N LEU A 524 3.56 0.30 0.12
CA LEU A 524 2.51 -0.53 0.68
C LEU A 524 1.18 0.23 0.74
N LYS A 525 0.08 -0.51 0.59
CA LYS A 525 -1.29 -0.01 0.69
C LYS A 525 -2.11 -1.03 1.47
N LYS A 526 -2.97 -0.58 2.39
CA LYS A 526 -3.88 -1.47 3.12
C LYS A 526 -4.82 -2.18 2.14
N TYR A 527 -4.92 -3.50 2.31
CA TYR A 527 -5.88 -4.34 1.60
C TYR A 527 -7.11 -4.56 2.49
N PHE A 528 -8.28 -4.53 1.89
CA PHE A 528 -9.58 -4.75 2.54
C PHE A 528 -10.21 -6.01 1.95
N ALA A 529 -10.35 -7.05 2.78
CA ALA A 529 -11.02 -8.31 2.45
C ALA A 529 -12.53 -8.17 2.52
#